data_1a38540cc49f2d9ce1ddec3f7625fcca
#
_entry.id   1a38540cc49f2d9ce1ddec3f7625fcca
#
_cell.length_a   1.000
_cell.length_b   1.000
_cell.length_c   1.000
_cell.angle_alpha   90.00
_cell.angle_beta   90.00
_cell.angle_gamma   90.00
#
_symmetry.space_group_name_H-M   'P 1'
#
loop_
_entity.id
_entity.type
_entity.pdbx_description
1 polymer ?
#
loop_
_entity_poly.entity_id
_entity_poly.type
_entity_poly.pdbx_seq_one_letter_code
_entity_poly.pdbx_strand_id
1 'polypeptide(L)' 'MNDLIESLIHQFKKQRVIRGNIWDNFMFFCYNVLGANKDDKYKHTRASILNYMTQNKSEILLKLNRN' A
#
# COMPACT_ATOMS: atom_id res chain seq x y z
N MET A 1 7.31 4.46 -10.62
CA MET A 1 6.25 3.89 -9.77
C MET A 1 5.13 4.91 -9.63
N ASN A 2 3.91 4.47 -9.39
CA ASN A 2 2.73 5.31 -9.23
C ASN A 2 2.86 6.23 -8.01
N ASP A 3 2.54 7.52 -8.18
CA ASP A 3 2.66 8.52 -7.12
C ASP A 3 1.82 8.18 -5.88
N LEU A 4 0.64 7.59 -6.08
CA LEU A 4 -0.20 7.19 -4.96
C LEU A 4 0.47 6.09 -4.14
N ILE A 5 1.09 5.13 -4.79
CA ILE A 5 1.79 4.04 -4.10
C ILE A 5 3.00 4.59 -3.35
N GLU A 6 3.75 5.52 -3.95
CA GLU A 6 4.86 6.20 -3.26
C GLU A 6 4.37 6.90 -1.99
N SER A 7 3.23 7.59 -2.09
CA SER A 7 2.63 8.27 -0.94
C SER A 7 2.21 7.27 0.15
N LEU A 8 1.62 6.14 -0.25
CA LEU A 8 1.22 5.10 0.70
C LEU A 8 2.44 4.49 1.41
N ILE A 9 3.51 4.24 0.67
CA ILE A 9 4.76 3.75 1.25
C ILE A 9 5.30 4.76 2.28
N HIS A 10 5.33 6.02 1.91
CA HIS A 10 5.82 7.07 2.79
C HIS A 10 5.00 7.16 4.08
N GLN A 11 3.68 7.13 3.97
CA GLN A 11 2.79 7.16 5.13
C GLN A 11 2.95 5.92 6.00
N PHE A 12 3.07 4.74 5.38
CA PHE A 12 3.25 3.49 6.10
C PHE A 12 4.56 3.49 6.90
N LYS A 13 5.63 4.00 6.31
CA LYS A 13 6.95 4.03 6.97
C LYS A 13 7.00 4.96 8.18
N LYS A 14 6.02 5.84 8.33
CA LYS A 14 5.91 6.68 9.52
C LYS A 14 5.40 5.90 10.73
N GLN A 15 4.83 4.73 10.53
CA GLN A 15 4.37 3.88 11.62
C GLN A 15 5.57 3.27 12.34
N ARG A 16 5.58 3.35 13.67
CA ARG A 16 6.72 2.92 14.47
C ARG A 16 6.74 1.44 14.77
N VAL A 17 5.59 0.78 14.71
CA VAL A 17 5.47 -0.62 15.08
C VAL A 17 4.93 -1.41 13.91
N ILE A 18 5.77 -2.31 13.38
CA ILE A 18 5.38 -3.26 12.35
C ILE A 18 5.57 -4.64 12.95
N ARG A 19 4.48 -5.39 13.10
CA ARG A 19 4.51 -6.75 13.65
C ARG A 19 4.25 -7.75 12.53
N GLY A 20 5.09 -8.79 12.47
CA GLY A 20 4.95 -9.84 11.50
C GLY A 20 5.47 -9.46 10.13
N ASN A 21 4.83 -9.99 9.09
CA ASN A 21 5.28 -9.79 7.72
C ASN A 21 5.00 -8.38 7.25
N ILE A 22 6.04 -7.69 6.78
CA ILE A 22 5.94 -6.30 6.36
C ILE A 22 4.99 -6.13 5.16
N TRP A 23 5.00 -7.09 4.23
CA TRP A 23 4.12 -7.05 3.06
C TRP A 23 2.65 -7.12 3.47
N ASP A 24 2.32 -8.08 4.35
CA ASP A 24 0.95 -8.24 4.82
C ASP A 24 0.47 -6.99 5.56
N ASN A 25 1.34 -6.41 6.39
CA ASN A 25 1.01 -5.17 7.11
C ASN A 25 0.77 -4.02 6.15
N PHE A 26 1.62 -3.90 5.13
CA PHE A 26 1.48 -2.85 4.14
C PHE A 26 0.19 -3.02 3.33
N MET A 27 -0.12 -4.24 2.91
CA MET A 27 -1.36 -4.51 2.16
C MET A 27 -2.59 -4.17 3.01
N PHE A 28 -2.57 -4.54 4.28
CA PHE A 28 -3.65 -4.24 5.20
C PHE A 28 -3.82 -2.72 5.38
N PHE A 29 -2.70 -2.02 5.54
CA PHE A 29 -2.70 -0.56 5.65
C PHE A 29 -3.31 0.09 4.41
N CYS A 30 -2.87 -0.32 3.23
CA CYS A 30 -3.37 0.23 1.98
C CYS A 30 -4.86 -0.06 1.80
N TYR A 31 -5.28 -1.27 2.14
CA TYR A 31 -6.69 -1.64 2.06
C TYR A 31 -7.54 -0.74 2.96
N ASN A 32 -7.08 -0.47 4.17
CA ASN A 32 -7.80 0.39 5.09
C ASN A 32 -7.85 1.84 4.61
N VAL A 33 -6.73 2.37 4.14
CA VAL A 33 -6.67 3.75 3.64
C VAL A 33 -7.59 3.94 2.44
N LEU A 34 -7.52 3.03 1.47
CA LEU A 34 -8.34 3.10 0.27
C LEU A 34 -9.81 2.79 0.56
N GLY A 35 -10.07 1.92 1.53
CA GLY A 35 -11.42 1.57 1.94
C GLY A 35 -12.10 2.63 2.80
N ALA A 36 -11.35 3.58 3.35
CA ALA A 36 -11.93 4.68 4.12
C ALA A 36 -12.82 5.57 3.26
N ASN A 37 -12.55 5.60 1.95
CA ASN A 37 -13.43 6.24 0.97
C ASN A 37 -14.46 5.21 0.49
N LYS A 38 -15.60 5.18 1.13
CA LYS A 38 -16.66 4.22 0.83
C LYS A 38 -17.47 4.58 -0.43
N ASP A 39 -17.00 5.54 -1.19
CA ASP A 39 -17.66 5.98 -2.41
C ASP A 39 -17.40 4.95 -3.52
N ASP A 40 -18.47 4.45 -4.15
CA ASP A 40 -18.40 3.42 -5.18
C ASP A 40 -17.53 3.81 -6.37
N LYS A 41 -17.39 5.11 -6.65
CA LYS A 41 -16.55 5.57 -7.75
C LYS A 41 -15.09 5.18 -7.60
N TYR A 42 -14.62 4.91 -6.37
CA TYR A 42 -13.23 4.53 -6.11
C TYR A 42 -13.01 3.02 -6.10
N LYS A 43 -14.06 2.23 -6.32
CA LYS A 43 -13.96 0.77 -6.27
C LYS A 43 -12.98 0.22 -7.31
N HIS A 44 -13.07 0.71 -8.54
CA HIS A 44 -12.17 0.30 -9.62
C HIS A 44 -10.73 0.76 -9.35
N THR A 45 -10.59 1.95 -8.80
CA THR A 45 -9.27 2.48 -8.45
C THR A 45 -8.59 1.59 -7.41
N ARG A 46 -9.33 1.16 -6.38
CA ARG A 46 -8.80 0.26 -5.36
C ARG A 46 -8.32 -1.06 -5.97
N ALA A 47 -9.16 -1.66 -6.81
CA ALA A 47 -8.81 -2.93 -7.45
C ALA A 47 -7.57 -2.79 -8.34
N SER A 48 -7.49 -1.72 -9.11
CA SER A 48 -6.35 -1.46 -10.00
C SER A 48 -5.06 -1.26 -9.20
N ILE A 49 -5.12 -0.52 -8.10
CA ILE A 49 -3.96 -0.25 -7.28
C ILE A 49 -3.47 -1.53 -6.60
N LEU A 50 -4.36 -2.31 -6.03
CA LEU A 50 -3.99 -3.57 -5.38
C LEU A 50 -3.38 -4.55 -6.37
N ASN A 51 -3.92 -4.61 -7.59
CA ASN A 51 -3.36 -5.44 -8.65
C ASN A 51 -1.96 -4.96 -9.04
N TYR A 52 -1.80 -3.65 -9.23
CA TYR A 52 -0.50 -3.06 -9.54
C TYR A 52 0.53 -3.39 -8.45
N MET A 53 0.14 -3.26 -7.18
CA MET A 53 1.02 -3.56 -6.06
C MET A 53 1.46 -5.02 -6.07
N THR A 54 0.54 -5.93 -6.34
CA THR A 54 0.86 -7.36 -6.41
C THR A 54 1.85 -7.65 -7.54
N GLN A 55 1.68 -7.02 -8.70
CA GLN A 55 2.59 -7.19 -9.83
C GLN A 55 3.97 -6.59 -9.58
N ASN A 56 4.06 -5.59 -8.72
CA ASN A 56 5.31 -4.88 -8.43
C ASN A 56 5.80 -5.14 -6.99
N LYS A 57 5.45 -6.29 -6.44
CA LYS A 57 5.73 -6.64 -5.06
C LYS A 57 7.22 -6.51 -4.70
N SER A 58 8.10 -7.02 -5.56
CA SER A 58 9.54 -7.00 -5.29
C SER A 58 10.07 -5.58 -5.17
N GLU A 59 9.66 -4.70 -6.08
CA GLU A 59 10.09 -3.31 -6.05
C GLU A 59 9.56 -2.58 -4.82
N ILE A 60 8.30 -2.81 -4.49
CA ILE A 60 7.67 -2.20 -3.32
C ILE A 60 8.36 -2.66 -2.04
N LEU A 61 8.68 -3.96 -1.95
CA LEU A 61 9.38 -4.50 -0.78
C LEU A 61 10.76 -3.88 -0.61
N LEU A 62 11.49 -3.64 -1.71
CA LEU A 62 12.77 -2.96 -1.64
C LEU A 62 12.62 -1.56 -1.03
N LYS A 63 11.59 -0.83 -1.44
CA LYS A 63 11.34 0.51 -0.92
C LYS A 63 10.89 0.48 0.55
N LEU A 64 10.09 -0.50 0.93
CA LEU A 64 9.62 -0.65 2.30
C LEU A 64 10.78 -0.98 3.26
N ASN A 65 11.78 -1.72 2.79
CA ASN A 65 12.93 -2.12 3.60
C ASN A 65 14.06 -1.10 3.60
N ARG A 66 13.98 -0.06 2.79
CA ARG A 66 14.95 1.03 2.81
C ARG A 66 14.68 1.97 3.97
N ASN A 67 15.75 2.37 4.60
CA ASN A 67 15.68 3.38 5.65
C ASN A 67 15.71 4.79 5.09
#